data_6cdab8d3175fa400e506c599fbb8fdc6
#
_entry.id   6cdab8d3175fa400e506c599fbb8fdc6
#
_cell.length_a   1.000
_cell.length_b   1.000
_cell.length_c   1.000
_cell.angle_alpha   90.00
_cell.angle_beta   90.00
_cell.angle_gamma   90.00
#
_symmetry.space_group_name_H-M   'P 1'
#
loop_
_entity.id
_entity.type
_entity.pdbx_description
1 polymer ?
#
loop_
_entity_poly.entity_id
_entity_poly.type
_entity_poly.pdbx_seq_one_letter_code
_entity_poly.pdbx_strand_id
1 'polypeptide(L)'
;MSLYGSTDSNANKAKADIGVVADSQTKQIIYIDETEAALPQNKSRGLNAPGWWSYFSYDDNEGNTRHKAEQMVFIANGEANAQETQSDDTLAGDAASSAAITTQPANASVAATNTQAFAVVAAKTGAGTLTYQWQVSTDGGETFADVTTGANGTTATYTTAATAAGDSGNQYRVKVGTTAGAVEVTSTAATLTVT
;
A
#
# COMPACT_ATOMS: atom_id res chain seq x y z
N MET A 1 -30.05 22.85 3.67
CA MET A 1 -28.63 23.10 3.75
C MET A 1 -28.20 23.77 2.47
N SER A 2 -27.70 25.01 2.53
CA SER A 2 -27.24 25.68 1.31
C SER A 2 -25.93 25.06 0.90
N LEU A 3 -25.95 24.33 -0.18
CA LEU A 3 -24.75 23.83 -0.78
C LEU A 3 -23.99 24.99 -1.41
N TYR A 4 -22.70 24.97 -1.28
CA TYR A 4 -21.85 25.90 -2.02
C TYR A 4 -22.18 25.81 -3.48
N GLY A 5 -22.15 26.90 -4.09
CA GLY A 5 -22.38 26.96 -5.45
C GLY A 5 -23.45 27.95 -5.71
N SER A 6 -23.35 28.43 -6.79
CA SER A 6 -24.10 29.37 -7.48
C SER A 6 -25.48 29.64 -6.86
N THR A 7 -25.67 30.86 -6.44
CA THR A 7 -26.98 31.45 -6.20
C THR A 7 -27.64 31.86 -7.51
N ASP A 8 -26.93 31.63 -8.62
CA ASP A 8 -27.45 31.98 -9.92
C ASP A 8 -28.39 30.90 -10.48
N SER A 9 -29.00 31.24 -11.58
CA SER A 9 -29.98 30.45 -12.30
C SER A 9 -29.44 29.14 -12.92
N ASN A 10 -28.19 28.76 -12.67
CA ASN A 10 -27.65 27.51 -13.14
C ASN A 10 -28.13 26.36 -12.25
N ALA A 11 -29.44 26.20 -12.20
CA ALA A 11 -30.10 25.13 -11.46
C ALA A 11 -29.65 23.71 -11.84
N ASN A 12 -28.89 23.58 -12.89
CA ASN A 12 -28.34 22.29 -13.36
C ASN A 12 -27.00 21.92 -12.73
N LYS A 13 -26.38 22.80 -11.95
CA LYS A 13 -25.20 22.46 -11.18
C LYS A 13 -25.64 21.55 -10.05
N ALA A 14 -25.35 20.29 -10.16
CA ALA A 14 -25.75 19.32 -9.16
C ALA A 14 -25.19 19.70 -7.80
N LYS A 15 -26.09 19.86 -6.85
CA LYS A 15 -25.79 20.07 -5.44
C LYS A 15 -26.30 18.82 -4.75
N ALA A 16 -25.41 17.92 -4.44
CA ALA A 16 -25.77 16.71 -3.74
C ALA A 16 -25.00 16.63 -2.43
N ASP A 17 -25.75 16.55 -1.36
CA ASP A 17 -25.23 16.05 -0.12
C ASP A 17 -25.23 14.53 -0.24
N ILE A 18 -24.04 13.94 -0.28
CA ILE A 18 -23.88 12.48 -0.46
C ILE A 18 -23.76 11.73 0.85
N GLY A 19 -24.12 12.37 1.93
CA GLY A 19 -24.32 11.68 3.19
C GLY A 19 -23.51 12.21 4.35
N VAL A 20 -24.00 11.89 5.51
CA VAL A 20 -23.29 12.05 6.78
C VAL A 20 -22.52 10.76 7.02
N VAL A 21 -21.20 10.85 7.04
CA VAL A 21 -20.36 9.74 7.49
C VAL A 21 -20.31 9.80 9.02
N ALA A 22 -20.17 8.65 9.67
CA ALA A 22 -19.99 8.60 11.12
C ALA A 22 -18.91 9.62 11.55
N ASP A 23 -19.07 10.26 12.69
CA ASP A 23 -18.22 11.32 13.20
C ASP A 23 -18.41 12.71 12.58
N SER A 24 -19.67 13.10 12.32
CA SER A 24 -20.05 14.47 11.86
C SER A 24 -19.44 14.92 10.52
N GLN A 25 -18.96 14.01 9.70
CA GLN A 25 -18.43 14.33 8.39
C GLN A 25 -19.57 14.47 7.36
N THR A 26 -19.62 15.60 6.69
CA THR A 26 -20.56 15.82 5.57
C THR A 26 -19.77 15.88 4.28
N LYS A 27 -20.04 14.96 3.38
CA LYS A 27 -19.47 14.94 2.04
C LYS A 27 -20.43 15.56 1.04
N GLN A 28 -19.94 16.48 0.21
CA GLN A 28 -20.72 17.22 -0.76
C GLN A 28 -20.06 17.13 -2.15
N ILE A 29 -20.89 17.08 -3.18
CA ILE A 29 -20.45 17.29 -4.56
C ILE A 29 -20.94 18.69 -4.97
N ILE A 30 -19.99 19.55 -5.33
CA ILE A 30 -20.25 20.94 -5.68
C ILE A 30 -19.63 21.28 -7.03
N TYR A 31 -20.20 22.24 -7.71
CA TYR A 31 -19.59 22.85 -8.88
C TYR A 31 -19.10 24.24 -8.51
N ILE A 32 -17.87 24.56 -8.89
CA ILE A 32 -17.22 25.85 -8.69
C ILE A 32 -16.96 26.44 -10.08
N ASP A 33 -17.43 27.66 -10.33
CA ASP A 33 -17.10 28.38 -11.54
C ASP A 33 -15.81 29.22 -11.36
N GLU A 34 -15.37 29.91 -12.41
CA GLU A 34 -14.14 30.71 -12.38
C GLU A 34 -14.21 31.83 -11.34
N THR A 35 -15.38 32.44 -11.16
CA THR A 35 -15.56 33.53 -10.20
C THR A 35 -15.48 33.00 -8.77
N GLU A 36 -16.13 31.89 -8.49
CA GLU A 36 -16.13 31.24 -7.19
C GLU A 36 -14.74 30.67 -6.84
N ALA A 37 -14.02 30.10 -7.82
CA ALA A 37 -12.65 29.62 -7.62
C ALA A 37 -11.67 30.74 -7.26
N ALA A 38 -11.94 31.95 -7.69
CA ALA A 38 -11.12 33.12 -7.38
C ALA A 38 -11.30 33.65 -5.96
N LEU A 39 -12.41 33.30 -5.28
CA LEU A 39 -12.72 33.80 -3.94
C LEU A 39 -11.74 33.28 -2.89
N PRO A 40 -11.25 34.16 -1.99
CA PRO A 40 -10.28 33.77 -0.95
C PRO A 40 -10.75 32.61 -0.06
N GLN A 41 -12.05 32.60 0.30
CA GLN A 41 -12.62 31.53 1.13
C GLN A 41 -12.65 30.17 0.43
N ASN A 42 -12.78 30.13 -0.88
CA ASN A 42 -12.75 28.88 -1.64
C ASN A 42 -11.29 28.42 -1.84
N LYS A 43 -10.39 29.34 -2.10
CA LYS A 43 -8.94 29.03 -2.18
C LYS A 43 -8.40 28.45 -0.87
N SER A 44 -8.81 29.00 0.28
CA SER A 44 -8.38 28.50 1.58
C SER A 44 -8.93 27.10 1.91
N ARG A 45 -9.97 26.65 1.17
CA ARG A 45 -10.54 25.31 1.27
C ARG A 45 -10.06 24.34 0.19
N GLY A 46 -9.09 24.75 -0.62
CA GLY A 46 -8.57 23.96 -1.72
C GLY A 46 -9.42 24.00 -3.00
N LEU A 47 -10.52 24.75 -3.03
CA LEU A 47 -11.42 24.90 -4.18
C LEU A 47 -10.89 26.01 -5.10
N ASN A 48 -9.79 25.79 -5.75
CA ASN A 48 -8.97 26.82 -6.39
C ASN A 48 -9.02 26.79 -7.94
N ALA A 49 -9.85 25.95 -8.51
CA ALA A 49 -10.06 25.85 -9.96
C ALA A 49 -11.55 25.62 -10.29
N PRO A 50 -12.02 26.07 -11.45
CA PRO A 50 -13.37 25.77 -11.88
C PRO A 50 -13.56 24.27 -12.16
N GLY A 51 -14.75 23.76 -11.88
CA GLY A 51 -15.08 22.35 -12.11
C GLY A 51 -15.93 21.74 -11.00
N TRP A 52 -16.05 20.43 -11.07
CA TRP A 52 -16.74 19.63 -10.07
C TRP A 52 -15.78 19.18 -8.99
N TRP A 53 -16.22 19.28 -7.73
CA TRP A 53 -15.44 18.95 -6.57
C TRP A 53 -16.20 18.04 -5.62
N SER A 54 -15.52 17.05 -5.05
CA SER A 54 -15.93 16.35 -3.85
C SER A 54 -15.31 17.09 -2.67
N TYR A 55 -16.12 17.64 -1.79
CA TYR A 55 -15.68 18.43 -0.64
C TYR A 55 -16.25 17.85 0.65
N PHE A 56 -15.44 17.72 1.66
CA PHE A 56 -15.91 17.35 2.99
C PHE A 56 -15.09 18.03 4.10
N SER A 57 -15.74 18.17 5.26
CA SER A 57 -15.10 18.63 6.47
C SER A 57 -15.15 17.54 7.54
N TYR A 58 -14.14 17.47 8.34
CA TYR A 58 -14.05 16.55 9.46
C TYR A 58 -13.35 17.23 10.64
N ASP A 59 -13.62 16.79 11.86
CA ASP A 59 -12.90 17.24 13.03
C ASP A 59 -11.73 16.31 13.31
N ASP A 60 -10.54 16.89 13.49
CA ASP A 60 -9.36 16.12 13.87
C ASP A 60 -9.39 15.77 15.36
N ASN A 61 -8.45 14.93 15.80
CA ASN A 61 -8.37 14.50 17.19
C ASN A 61 -7.99 15.63 18.17
N GLU A 62 -7.69 16.82 17.65
CA GLU A 62 -7.37 18.03 18.43
C GLU A 62 -8.55 19.00 18.53
N GLY A 63 -9.69 18.64 17.90
CA GLY A 63 -10.90 19.45 17.90
C GLY A 63 -10.91 20.56 16.85
N ASN A 64 -10.02 20.52 15.87
CA ASN A 64 -10.02 21.48 14.76
C ASN A 64 -10.78 20.92 13.57
N THR A 65 -11.62 21.75 12.96
CA THR A 65 -12.29 21.38 11.72
C THR A 65 -11.32 21.46 10.54
N ARG A 66 -11.09 20.33 9.91
CA ARG A 66 -10.28 20.18 8.70
C ARG A 66 -11.17 20.06 7.46
N HIS A 67 -10.64 20.43 6.33
CA HIS A 67 -11.35 20.38 5.07
C HIS A 67 -10.53 19.61 4.03
N LYS A 68 -11.20 18.80 3.24
CA LYS A 68 -10.60 18.11 2.09
C LYS A 68 -11.43 18.40 0.84
N ALA A 69 -10.77 18.75 -0.24
CA ALA A 69 -11.38 19.01 -1.52
C ALA A 69 -10.67 18.20 -2.61
N GLU A 70 -11.44 17.51 -3.44
CA GLU A 70 -10.94 16.68 -4.53
C GLU A 70 -11.64 17.09 -5.82
N GLN A 71 -10.89 17.48 -6.84
CA GLN A 71 -11.48 17.81 -8.14
C GLN A 71 -11.90 16.52 -8.86
N MET A 72 -13.13 16.52 -9.37
CA MET A 72 -13.67 15.40 -10.13
C MET A 72 -13.41 15.60 -11.61
N VAL A 73 -12.83 14.61 -12.27
CA VAL A 73 -12.67 14.58 -13.73
C VAL A 73 -13.69 13.62 -14.30
N PHE A 74 -14.54 14.10 -15.18
CA PHE A 74 -15.51 13.28 -15.91
C PHE A 74 -14.87 12.80 -17.21
N ILE A 75 -14.82 11.48 -17.40
CA ILE A 75 -14.32 10.88 -18.63
C ILE A 75 -15.48 10.75 -19.63
N ALA A 76 -15.18 10.75 -20.91
CA ALA A 76 -16.16 10.84 -22.01
C ALA A 76 -17.23 9.73 -22.06
N ASN A 77 -17.10 8.68 -21.29
CA ASN A 77 -18.06 7.57 -21.15
C ASN A 77 -18.93 7.65 -19.87
N GLY A 78 -18.91 8.77 -19.16
CA GLY A 78 -19.75 9.00 -17.98
C GLY A 78 -19.19 8.45 -16.67
N GLU A 79 -18.00 7.92 -16.65
CA GLU A 79 -17.33 7.55 -15.40
C GLU A 79 -16.63 8.77 -14.79
N ALA A 80 -16.99 9.07 -13.55
CA ALA A 80 -16.30 10.10 -12.77
C ALA A 80 -15.05 9.52 -12.15
N ASN A 81 -13.91 10.08 -12.49
CA ASN A 81 -12.65 9.78 -11.82
C ASN A 81 -12.31 10.97 -10.92
N ALA A 82 -12.32 10.75 -9.61
CA ALA A 82 -11.83 11.75 -8.67
C ALA A 82 -10.30 11.76 -8.76
N GLN A 83 -9.74 12.79 -9.36
CA GLN A 83 -8.31 13.01 -9.28
C GLN A 83 -8.05 13.78 -7.99
N GLU A 84 -7.39 13.14 -7.03
CA GLU A 84 -6.91 13.84 -5.86
C GLU A 84 -5.91 14.91 -6.29
N THR A 85 -6.35 16.15 -6.30
CA THR A 85 -5.42 17.25 -6.14
C THR A 85 -5.24 17.43 -4.65
N GLN A 86 -4.23 16.78 -4.09
CA GLN A 86 -3.84 17.02 -2.72
C GLN A 86 -3.47 18.49 -2.56
N SER A 87 -4.35 19.27 -1.94
CA SER A 87 -3.89 20.45 -1.23
C SER A 87 -3.30 19.92 0.08
N ASP A 88 -2.02 19.80 0.04
CA ASP A 88 -1.08 19.75 1.14
C ASP A 88 -1.72 19.88 2.54
N ASP A 89 -2.34 18.85 2.99
CA ASP A 89 -2.20 18.45 4.37
C ASP A 89 -1.43 17.13 4.29
N THR A 90 -0.31 17.11 4.93
CA THR A 90 0.61 16.02 5.11
C THR A 90 -0.05 14.71 5.55
N LEU A 91 -1.00 14.23 4.76
CA LEU A 91 -0.98 12.86 4.43
C LEU A 91 0.19 12.76 3.45
N ALA A 92 1.40 12.67 3.96
CA ALA A 92 2.35 11.81 3.33
C ALA A 92 1.53 10.55 3.07
N GLY A 93 0.89 10.50 1.91
CA GLY A 93 0.26 9.29 1.45
C GLY A 93 1.35 8.28 1.66
N ASP A 94 1.13 7.37 2.58
CA ASP A 94 2.10 6.31 2.77
C ASP A 94 2.37 5.80 1.38
N ALA A 95 3.49 6.20 0.82
CA ALA A 95 3.89 5.76 -0.51
C ALA A 95 3.72 4.26 -0.44
N ALA A 96 2.83 3.73 -1.29
CA ALA A 96 2.33 2.37 -1.13
C ALA A 96 3.51 1.49 -0.75
N SER A 97 3.43 0.90 0.42
CA SER A 97 4.56 0.13 0.95
C SER A 97 4.87 -0.96 -0.06
N SER A 98 6.11 -1.06 -0.49
CA SER A 98 6.54 -2.12 -1.39
C SER A 98 7.77 -2.82 -0.84
N ALA A 99 7.87 -4.11 -1.10
CA ALA A 99 9.07 -4.90 -0.86
C ALA A 99 9.66 -5.35 -2.20
N ALA A 100 10.99 -5.38 -2.29
CA ALA A 100 11.70 -5.88 -3.47
C ALA A 100 12.90 -6.71 -3.02
N ILE A 101 13.11 -7.86 -3.65
CA ILE A 101 14.29 -8.69 -3.43
C ILE A 101 15.39 -8.22 -4.37
N THR A 102 16.51 -7.76 -3.81
CA THR A 102 17.67 -7.27 -4.55
C THR A 102 18.76 -8.33 -4.71
N THR A 103 18.83 -9.31 -3.81
CA THR A 103 19.71 -10.47 -3.95
C THR A 103 18.93 -11.73 -3.61
N GLN A 104 18.90 -12.66 -4.55
CA GLN A 104 18.24 -13.95 -4.41
C GLN A 104 19.07 -14.91 -3.55
N PRO A 105 18.47 -15.86 -2.83
CA PRO A 105 19.20 -16.92 -2.19
C PRO A 105 19.90 -17.80 -3.24
N ALA A 106 21.09 -18.25 -2.91
CA ALA A 106 21.92 -19.06 -3.79
C ALA A 106 21.86 -20.55 -3.42
N ASN A 107 22.02 -21.42 -4.42
CA ASN A 107 22.22 -22.86 -4.19
C ASN A 107 23.43 -23.09 -3.28
N ALA A 108 23.35 -24.09 -2.43
CA ALA A 108 24.39 -24.37 -1.47
C ALA A 108 24.69 -25.88 -1.37
N SER A 109 25.92 -26.19 -0.97
CA SER A 109 26.36 -27.56 -0.69
C SER A 109 26.95 -27.62 0.72
N VAL A 110 26.61 -28.65 1.46
CA VAL A 110 27.04 -28.83 2.85
C VAL A 110 27.23 -30.32 3.13
N ALA A 111 28.22 -30.66 3.96
CA ALA A 111 28.35 -32.02 4.44
C ALA A 111 27.20 -32.40 5.40
N ALA A 112 26.81 -33.66 5.36
CA ALA A 112 25.80 -34.18 6.29
C ALA A 112 26.18 -33.88 7.74
N THR A 113 25.22 -33.71 8.60
CA THR A 113 25.31 -33.30 10.02
C THR A 113 25.64 -31.83 10.27
N ASN A 114 25.97 -31.05 9.24
CA ASN A 114 26.23 -29.63 9.37
C ASN A 114 24.92 -28.84 9.04
N THR A 115 24.90 -27.57 9.44
CA THR A 115 23.83 -26.63 9.10
C THR A 115 24.21 -25.81 7.87
N GLN A 116 23.21 -25.35 7.10
CA GLN A 116 23.40 -24.48 5.95
C GLN A 116 22.59 -23.20 6.13
N ALA A 117 23.23 -22.05 5.86
CA ALA A 117 22.55 -20.75 5.85
C ALA A 117 22.12 -20.36 4.42
N PHE A 118 20.89 -19.90 4.27
CA PHE A 118 20.35 -19.26 3.07
C PHE A 118 20.05 -17.81 3.41
N ALA A 119 20.46 -16.89 2.56
CA ALA A 119 20.28 -15.45 2.80
C ALA A 119 19.63 -14.77 1.59
N VAL A 120 18.86 -13.73 1.88
CA VAL A 120 18.26 -12.83 0.90
C VAL A 120 18.62 -11.39 1.25
N VAL A 121 18.75 -10.52 0.25
CA VAL A 121 18.78 -9.08 0.48
C VAL A 121 17.51 -8.49 -0.11
N ALA A 122 16.79 -7.74 0.69
CA ALA A 122 15.56 -7.06 0.27
C ALA A 122 15.61 -5.57 0.64
N ALA A 123 14.96 -4.77 -0.17
CA ALA A 123 14.72 -3.35 0.06
C ALA A 123 13.23 -3.08 0.18
N LYS A 124 12.86 -1.99 0.84
CA LYS A 124 11.48 -1.51 0.90
C LYS A 124 11.40 -0.04 0.54
N THR A 125 10.22 0.38 0.09
CA THR A 125 9.78 1.78 0.05
C THR A 125 8.56 1.96 0.93
N GLY A 126 8.24 3.18 1.30
CA GLY A 126 7.09 3.47 2.16
C GLY A 126 7.26 3.04 3.61
N ALA A 127 6.13 2.95 4.31
CA ALA A 127 6.07 2.68 5.75
C ALA A 127 6.36 1.21 6.11
N GLY A 128 6.46 0.95 7.43
CA GLY A 128 6.64 -0.38 7.98
C GLY A 128 8.09 -0.89 7.94
N THR A 129 8.27 -2.12 8.37
CA THR A 129 9.54 -2.86 8.35
C THR A 129 9.40 -4.10 7.47
N LEU A 130 10.52 -4.58 6.90
CA LEU A 130 10.51 -5.83 6.14
C LEU A 130 10.11 -7.01 7.02
N THR A 131 9.28 -7.87 6.45
CA THR A 131 8.90 -9.16 7.04
C THR A 131 9.38 -10.29 6.13
N TYR A 132 9.74 -11.42 6.72
CA TYR A 132 10.25 -12.58 6.01
C TYR A 132 9.53 -13.84 6.47
N GLN A 133 9.32 -14.78 5.56
CA GLN A 133 8.89 -16.13 5.87
C GLN A 133 9.57 -17.12 4.93
N TRP A 134 10.51 -17.89 5.45
CA TRP A 134 11.17 -18.95 4.70
C TRP A 134 10.26 -20.16 4.54
N GLN A 135 10.39 -20.80 3.40
CA GLN A 135 9.64 -21.98 3.03
C GLN A 135 10.58 -23.05 2.48
N VAL A 136 10.23 -24.30 2.67
CA VAL A 136 10.93 -25.46 2.15
C VAL A 136 10.03 -26.28 1.25
N SER A 137 10.61 -26.80 0.19
CA SER A 137 10.03 -27.85 -0.66
C SER A 137 10.89 -29.10 -0.54
N THR A 138 10.25 -30.24 -0.37
CA THR A 138 10.86 -31.59 -0.36
C THR A 138 10.43 -32.44 -1.56
N ASP A 139 9.70 -31.85 -2.50
CA ASP A 139 9.11 -32.49 -3.68
C ASP A 139 9.65 -31.92 -5.01
N GLY A 140 10.87 -31.35 -4.99
CA GLY A 140 11.48 -30.78 -6.18
C GLY A 140 10.96 -29.42 -6.61
N GLY A 141 10.25 -28.70 -5.71
CA GLY A 141 9.72 -27.36 -5.97
C GLY A 141 8.24 -27.33 -6.37
N GLU A 142 7.54 -28.47 -6.33
CA GLU A 142 6.10 -28.51 -6.64
C GLU A 142 5.28 -27.84 -5.55
N THR A 143 5.55 -28.14 -4.28
CA THR A 143 4.89 -27.49 -3.15
C THR A 143 5.89 -26.90 -2.16
N PHE A 144 5.50 -25.84 -1.47
CA PHE A 144 6.30 -25.17 -0.45
C PHE A 144 5.52 -24.98 0.83
N ALA A 145 6.10 -25.37 1.96
CA ALA A 145 5.57 -25.15 3.29
C ALA A 145 6.51 -24.26 4.11
N ASP A 146 5.97 -23.54 5.07
CA ASP A 146 6.79 -22.73 5.97
C ASP A 146 7.75 -23.62 6.77
N VAL A 147 8.99 -23.14 6.94
CA VAL A 147 9.99 -23.88 7.71
C VAL A 147 9.57 -23.94 9.18
N THR A 148 9.62 -25.14 9.75
CA THR A 148 9.29 -25.41 11.17
C THR A 148 10.48 -25.84 11.99
N THR A 149 11.62 -26.10 11.35
CA THR A 149 12.90 -26.52 11.95
C THR A 149 13.99 -25.54 11.56
N GLY A 150 15.19 -25.70 12.13
CA GLY A 150 16.27 -24.76 11.91
C GLY A 150 16.12 -23.48 12.75
N ALA A 151 16.75 -22.40 12.32
CA ALA A 151 16.75 -21.14 13.02
C ALA A 151 16.48 -19.95 12.08
N ASN A 152 15.85 -18.89 12.61
CA ASN A 152 15.65 -17.63 11.93
C ASN A 152 14.76 -17.70 10.67
N GLY A 153 13.75 -18.57 10.66
CA GLY A 153 12.81 -18.73 9.54
C GLY A 153 12.03 -17.48 9.16
N THR A 154 12.03 -16.44 10.00
CA THR A 154 11.35 -15.16 9.81
C THR A 154 12.30 -13.97 9.70
N THR A 155 13.55 -14.19 9.35
CA THR A 155 14.55 -13.15 9.13
C THR A 155 15.17 -13.22 7.73
N ALA A 156 16.03 -12.26 7.39
CA ALA A 156 16.72 -12.23 6.09
C ALA A 156 17.64 -13.44 5.85
N THR A 157 18.03 -14.15 6.91
CA THR A 157 18.86 -15.34 6.82
C THR A 157 18.24 -16.49 7.59
N TYR A 158 17.96 -17.57 6.91
CA TYR A 158 17.51 -18.83 7.52
C TYR A 158 18.68 -19.81 7.62
N THR A 159 18.76 -20.54 8.71
CA THR A 159 19.74 -21.60 8.91
C THR A 159 19.01 -22.92 9.11
N THR A 160 19.32 -23.94 8.30
CA THR A 160 18.72 -25.27 8.43
C THR A 160 19.04 -25.90 9.77
N ALA A 161 18.28 -26.87 10.21
CA ALA A 161 18.74 -27.84 11.18
C ALA A 161 19.97 -28.60 10.64
N ALA A 162 20.62 -29.40 11.46
CA ALA A 162 21.68 -30.32 11.01
C ALA A 162 21.10 -31.21 9.88
N THR A 163 21.76 -31.19 8.74
CA THR A 163 21.27 -31.82 7.51
C THR A 163 21.55 -33.35 7.52
N ALA A 164 20.66 -34.08 6.89
CA ALA A 164 20.84 -35.50 6.59
C ALA A 164 20.99 -35.71 5.09
N ALA A 165 21.52 -36.84 4.66
CA ALA A 165 21.66 -37.16 3.22
C ALA A 165 20.33 -37.06 2.46
N GLY A 166 19.20 -37.39 3.12
CA GLY A 166 17.86 -37.27 2.54
C GLY A 166 17.37 -35.85 2.29
N ASP A 167 18.04 -34.83 2.84
CA ASP A 167 17.72 -33.42 2.60
C ASP A 167 18.33 -32.90 1.30
N SER A 168 19.15 -33.69 0.63
CA SER A 168 19.72 -33.35 -0.67
C SER A 168 18.62 -33.23 -1.72
N GLY A 169 18.55 -32.09 -2.40
CA GLY A 169 17.50 -31.76 -3.36
C GLY A 169 16.38 -30.88 -2.78
N ASN A 170 16.31 -30.70 -1.46
CA ASN A 170 15.37 -29.77 -0.85
C ASN A 170 15.61 -28.35 -1.40
N GLN A 171 14.51 -27.63 -1.63
CA GLN A 171 14.57 -26.26 -2.14
C GLN A 171 14.02 -25.27 -1.10
N TYR A 172 14.68 -24.15 -0.96
CA TYR A 172 14.36 -23.10 -0.01
C TYR A 172 14.06 -21.79 -0.73
N ARG A 173 12.96 -21.12 -0.37
CA ARG A 173 12.61 -19.79 -0.83
C ARG A 173 12.11 -18.94 0.32
N VAL A 174 12.02 -17.63 0.13
CA VAL A 174 11.50 -16.71 1.12
C VAL A 174 10.42 -15.83 0.54
N LYS A 175 9.36 -15.61 1.30
CA LYS A 175 8.38 -14.56 1.07
C LYS A 175 8.82 -13.33 1.84
N VAL A 176 8.82 -12.19 1.18
CA VAL A 176 9.20 -10.89 1.75
C VAL A 176 8.06 -9.92 1.60
N GLY A 177 7.63 -9.34 2.67
CA GLY A 177 6.59 -8.32 2.73
C GLY A 177 6.99 -7.15 3.61
N THR A 178 6.01 -6.38 4.06
CA THR A 178 6.21 -5.32 5.06
C THR A 178 5.10 -5.37 6.10
N THR A 179 5.38 -4.86 7.30
CA THR A 179 4.36 -4.72 8.36
C THR A 179 3.26 -3.72 7.99
N ALA A 180 3.46 -2.91 6.96
CA ALA A 180 2.47 -1.98 6.42
C ALA A 180 1.61 -2.59 5.28
N GLY A 181 1.65 -3.93 5.09
CA GLY A 181 0.75 -4.62 4.18
C GLY A 181 1.15 -4.56 2.70
N ALA A 182 2.43 -4.39 2.38
CA ALA A 182 2.90 -4.54 1.00
C ALA A 182 2.56 -5.93 0.46
N VAL A 183 2.31 -5.99 -0.84
CA VAL A 183 2.17 -7.28 -1.53
C VAL A 183 3.47 -8.06 -1.35
N GLU A 184 3.36 -9.31 -0.90
CA GLU A 184 4.51 -10.19 -0.69
C GLU A 184 5.21 -10.52 -2.01
N VAL A 185 6.53 -10.44 -1.99
CA VAL A 185 7.40 -10.87 -3.09
C VAL A 185 8.08 -12.19 -2.69
N THR A 186 8.02 -13.18 -3.58
CA THR A 186 8.64 -14.48 -3.34
C THR A 186 9.97 -14.57 -4.10
N SER A 187 11.02 -15.04 -3.42
CA SER A 187 12.31 -15.29 -4.04
C SER A 187 12.27 -16.46 -5.04
N THR A 188 13.30 -16.57 -5.87
CA THR A 188 13.63 -17.83 -6.51
C THR A 188 13.98 -18.89 -5.47
N ALA A 189 13.78 -20.16 -5.81
CA ALA A 189 14.18 -21.25 -4.93
C ALA A 189 15.69 -21.54 -5.06
N ALA A 190 16.34 -21.80 -3.91
CA ALA A 190 17.71 -22.24 -3.82
C ALA A 190 17.77 -23.72 -3.42
N THR A 191 18.55 -24.51 -4.13
CA THR A 191 18.66 -25.95 -3.88
C THR A 191 19.77 -26.25 -2.91
N LEU A 192 19.50 -27.13 -1.94
CA LEU A 192 20.43 -27.70 -1.01
C LEU A 192 21.04 -29.00 -1.60
N THR A 193 22.35 -29.12 -1.61
CA THR A 193 23.05 -30.36 -1.88
C THR A 193 23.74 -30.84 -0.61
N VAL A 194 23.47 -32.06 -0.17
CA VAL A 194 24.14 -32.69 0.98
C VAL A 194 25.14 -33.71 0.47
N THR A 195 26.42 -33.57 0.90
CA THR A 195 27.54 -34.41 0.48
C THR A 195 28.10 -35.27 1.61
#